data_dc0362b8180256a276a7ce0208a75f6a
#
_entry.id   dc0362b8180256a276a7ce0208a75f6a
#
_cell.length_a   1.000
_cell.length_b   1.000
_cell.length_c   1.000
_cell.angle_alpha   90.00
_cell.angle_beta   90.00
_cell.angle_gamma   90.00
#
_symmetry.space_group_name_H-M   'P 1'
#
loop_
_entity.id
_entity.type
_entity.pdbx_description
1 polymer ?
#
loop_
_entity_poly.entity_id
_entity_poly.type
_entity_poly.pdbx_seq_one_letter_code
_entity_poly.pdbx_strand_id
1 'polypeptide(L)'
;MPSRPLVIAHRGASGHRPEHGEAAYRLAIELGAEAIEPDLVPTRDGVLALRHENEVSGTTDVADRPDLAHLRTTKVVEGQEVTGWFTEDMTWAELSTLRVRERLPQLRPASAAHDGEGRVQRLEDLLRLLDDADRPVGLVAELKHATYFEQLGLPLDDLVAGALSAAGWTGDDRLAVESFEEGVLHQVRQRGVGGRLVWLVEASGAPADLVARLGDAAPSYASLLDEAHLAELAASGIAGISVAKRTLVDDEGRPESRVVERAHAAGLEAWTWTLRAENAFLARAHRLSGGKAERGDWRTEFGLLLDLGVDAVFADQPELVLAVRDGR
;
A
#
# COMPACT_ATOMS: atom_id res chain seq x y z
N MET A 1 -22.46 17.70 0.71
CA MET A 1 -22.10 17.13 -0.60
C MET A 1 -21.25 15.91 -0.27
N PRO A 2 -21.37 14.79 -0.99
CA PRO A 2 -20.44 13.71 -0.79
C PRO A 2 -19.02 14.26 -0.93
N SER A 3 -18.10 13.84 -0.07
CA SER A 3 -16.69 14.23 -0.12
C SER A 3 -16.11 13.78 -1.47
N ARG A 4 -15.27 14.60 -2.08
CA ARG A 4 -14.55 14.22 -3.30
C ARG A 4 -13.47 13.21 -2.90
N PRO A 5 -13.55 11.92 -3.31
CA PRO A 5 -12.59 10.92 -2.88
C PRO A 5 -11.15 11.28 -3.24
N LEU A 6 -10.23 11.10 -2.30
CA LEU A 6 -8.80 11.28 -2.53
C LEU A 6 -8.29 10.19 -3.49
N VAL A 7 -7.47 10.56 -4.49
CA VAL A 7 -6.84 9.60 -5.41
C VAL A 7 -5.38 9.41 -5.03
N ILE A 8 -5.09 8.21 -4.52
CA ILE A 8 -3.79 7.79 -4.02
C ILE A 8 -3.11 6.92 -5.09
N ALA A 9 -1.88 7.28 -5.49
CA ALA A 9 -1.10 6.46 -6.40
C ALA A 9 -0.42 5.33 -5.63
N HIS A 10 -0.91 4.10 -5.86
CA HIS A 10 -0.47 2.87 -5.22
C HIS A 10 0.92 2.47 -5.71
N ARG A 11 1.92 2.62 -4.86
CA ARG A 11 3.36 2.43 -5.17
C ARG A 11 3.86 3.36 -6.28
N GLY A 12 3.27 4.55 -6.38
CA GLY A 12 3.40 5.45 -7.51
C GLY A 12 2.47 5.11 -8.68
N ALA A 13 2.78 5.56 -9.89
CA ALA A 13 2.06 5.18 -11.12
C ALA A 13 2.50 3.78 -11.57
N SER A 14 2.28 2.77 -10.72
CA SER A 14 2.77 1.39 -10.88
C SER A 14 2.16 0.64 -12.07
N GLY A 15 1.07 1.16 -12.64
CA GLY A 15 0.52 0.68 -13.91
C GLY A 15 1.34 1.08 -15.14
N HIS A 16 2.32 1.98 -14.99
CA HIS A 16 3.11 2.57 -16.07
C HIS A 16 4.62 2.42 -15.90
N ARG A 17 5.10 2.25 -14.67
CA ARG A 17 6.52 2.12 -14.32
C ARG A 17 6.68 1.08 -13.23
N PRO A 18 7.84 0.41 -13.14
CA PRO A 18 8.14 -0.49 -12.03
C PRO A 18 7.86 0.17 -10.68
N GLU A 19 7.07 -0.52 -9.84
CA GLU A 19 6.60 -0.02 -8.55
C GLU A 19 7.72 0.46 -7.64
N HIS A 20 7.45 1.46 -6.78
CA HIS A 20 8.39 2.03 -5.82
C HIS A 20 9.69 2.58 -6.43
N GLY A 21 9.77 2.70 -7.76
CA GLY A 21 10.85 3.42 -8.42
C GLY A 21 10.59 4.93 -8.43
N GLU A 22 11.66 5.75 -8.41
CA GLU A 22 11.53 7.21 -8.50
C GLU A 22 10.70 7.66 -9.71
N ALA A 23 10.87 6.98 -10.86
CA ALA A 23 10.12 7.28 -12.06
C ALA A 23 8.61 7.04 -11.91
N ALA A 24 8.21 6.02 -11.10
CA ALA A 24 6.80 5.77 -10.80
C ALA A 24 6.19 6.88 -9.93
N TYR A 25 6.95 7.39 -8.96
CA TYR A 25 6.51 8.47 -8.09
C TYR A 25 6.40 9.80 -8.81
N ARG A 26 7.43 10.16 -9.60
CA ARG A 26 7.40 11.39 -10.41
C ARG A 26 6.23 11.38 -11.39
N LEU A 27 6.05 10.27 -12.10
CA LEU A 27 4.94 10.13 -13.03
C LEU A 27 3.58 10.23 -12.33
N ALA A 28 3.42 9.67 -11.13
CA ALA A 28 2.19 9.80 -10.37
C ALA A 28 1.86 11.26 -10.02
N ILE A 29 2.88 12.04 -9.63
CA ILE A 29 2.73 13.48 -9.36
C ILE A 29 2.33 14.23 -10.63
N GLU A 30 2.99 13.96 -11.76
CA GLU A 30 2.69 14.55 -13.07
C GLU A 30 1.27 14.21 -13.56
N LEU A 31 0.81 12.99 -13.32
CA LEU A 31 -0.54 12.53 -13.65
C LEU A 31 -1.63 13.07 -12.71
N GLY A 32 -1.25 13.84 -11.68
CA GLY A 32 -2.19 14.54 -10.82
C GLY A 32 -2.61 13.78 -9.56
N ALA A 33 -1.98 12.65 -9.21
CA ALA A 33 -2.27 11.94 -7.97
C ALA A 33 -2.17 12.86 -6.76
N GLU A 34 -3.14 12.79 -5.85
CA GLU A 34 -3.24 13.72 -4.71
C GLU A 34 -2.42 13.24 -3.50
N ALA A 35 -2.11 11.94 -3.46
CA ALA A 35 -1.16 11.34 -2.53
C ALA A 35 -0.40 10.19 -3.19
N ILE A 36 0.74 9.85 -2.62
CA ILE A 36 1.56 8.69 -2.99
C ILE A 36 1.53 7.69 -1.84
N GLU A 37 1.33 6.43 -2.17
CA GLU A 37 1.45 5.35 -1.20
C GLU A 37 2.75 4.56 -1.48
N PRO A 38 3.67 4.52 -0.52
CA PRO A 38 4.77 3.57 -0.44
C PRO A 38 4.54 2.50 0.61
N ASP A 39 4.98 1.27 0.32
CA ASP A 39 5.17 0.20 1.31
C ASP A 39 6.56 0.30 1.96
N LEU A 40 6.64 0.19 3.27
CA LEU A 40 7.86 0.33 4.06
C LEU A 40 8.32 -1.00 4.65
N VAL A 41 9.54 -1.39 4.35
CA VAL A 41 10.26 -2.52 4.97
C VAL A 41 11.66 -2.07 5.39
N PRO A 42 12.21 -2.54 6.53
CA PRO A 42 13.52 -2.11 7.00
C PRO A 42 14.64 -2.94 6.37
N THR A 43 15.79 -2.32 6.19
CA THR A 43 17.06 -3.01 5.96
C THR A 43 17.67 -3.48 7.28
N ARG A 44 18.73 -4.31 7.22
CA ARG A 44 19.49 -4.77 8.40
C ARG A 44 20.01 -3.63 9.29
N ASP A 45 20.34 -2.50 8.68
CA ASP A 45 20.84 -1.29 9.36
C ASP A 45 19.73 -0.26 9.64
N GLY A 46 18.44 -0.67 9.55
CA GLY A 46 17.29 0.11 9.98
C GLY A 46 16.87 1.24 9.02
N VAL A 47 17.31 1.24 7.77
CA VAL A 47 16.84 2.17 6.75
C VAL A 47 15.52 1.68 6.16
N LEU A 48 14.50 2.53 6.07
CA LEU A 48 13.20 2.20 5.52
C LEU A 48 13.25 2.19 3.99
N ALA A 49 13.34 1.01 3.41
CA ALA A 49 13.28 0.80 1.97
C ALA A 49 11.83 0.74 1.48
N LEU A 50 11.59 1.20 0.25
CA LEU A 50 10.28 1.24 -0.35
C LEU A 50 10.07 -0.03 -1.19
N ARG A 51 9.49 -1.08 -0.58
CA ARG A 51 9.16 -2.37 -1.20
C ARG A 51 7.93 -2.99 -0.55
N HIS A 52 7.09 -3.63 -1.39
CA HIS A 52 5.87 -4.30 -0.89
C HIS A 52 6.19 -5.54 -0.06
N GLU A 53 7.08 -6.41 -0.56
CA GLU A 53 7.62 -7.52 0.22
C GLU A 53 9.04 -7.20 0.70
N ASN A 54 9.41 -7.80 1.83
CA ASN A 54 10.80 -7.83 2.27
C ASN A 54 11.66 -8.78 1.41
N GLU A 55 11.04 -9.77 0.72
CA GLU A 55 11.71 -10.60 -0.30
C GLU A 55 11.71 -9.87 -1.64
N VAL A 56 12.88 -9.56 -2.20
CA VAL A 56 13.02 -8.60 -3.31
C VAL A 56 13.36 -9.20 -4.66
N SER A 57 13.42 -10.54 -4.80
CA SER A 57 13.83 -11.16 -6.07
C SER A 57 12.81 -10.95 -7.20
N GLY A 58 11.53 -10.84 -6.87
CA GLY A 58 10.46 -10.65 -7.85
C GLY A 58 10.37 -9.25 -8.43
N THR A 59 10.99 -8.25 -7.78
CA THR A 59 10.87 -6.83 -8.15
C THR A 59 12.20 -6.10 -8.27
N THR A 60 13.32 -6.84 -8.22
CA THR A 60 14.67 -6.33 -8.43
C THR A 60 15.53 -7.30 -9.26
N ASP A 61 16.74 -6.85 -9.57
CA ASP A 61 17.75 -7.66 -10.28
C ASP A 61 18.64 -8.50 -9.33
N VAL A 62 18.27 -8.65 -8.06
CA VAL A 62 19.12 -9.32 -7.05
C VAL A 62 19.52 -10.75 -7.43
N ALA A 63 18.64 -11.47 -8.11
CA ALA A 63 18.92 -12.83 -8.58
C ALA A 63 20.05 -12.90 -9.62
N ASP A 64 20.32 -11.79 -10.32
CA ASP A 64 21.40 -11.66 -11.29
C ASP A 64 22.70 -11.08 -10.69
N ARG A 65 22.78 -10.93 -9.35
CA ARG A 65 23.89 -10.31 -8.61
C ARG A 65 24.74 -11.39 -7.92
N PRO A 66 25.86 -11.84 -8.53
CA PRO A 66 26.73 -12.86 -7.93
C PRO A 66 27.34 -12.44 -6.60
N ASP A 67 27.59 -11.15 -6.41
CA ASP A 67 28.13 -10.56 -5.18
C ASP A 67 27.15 -10.67 -3.99
N LEU A 68 25.84 -10.77 -4.24
CA LEU A 68 24.79 -10.94 -3.24
C LEU A 68 24.24 -12.37 -3.15
N ALA A 69 24.76 -13.31 -3.96
CA ALA A 69 24.24 -14.67 -4.01
C ALA A 69 24.32 -15.39 -2.65
N HIS A 70 25.29 -15.03 -1.81
CA HIS A 70 25.52 -15.61 -0.47
C HIS A 70 24.42 -15.22 0.55
N LEU A 71 23.61 -14.19 0.28
CA LEU A 71 22.50 -13.75 1.13
C LEU A 71 21.19 -14.49 0.84
N ARG A 72 21.16 -15.34 -0.20
CA ARG A 72 19.95 -16.11 -0.51
C ARG A 72 19.66 -17.12 0.59
N THR A 73 18.46 -17.04 1.17
CA THR A 73 18.07 -17.88 2.31
C THR A 73 16.57 -18.21 2.27
N THR A 74 16.13 -19.06 3.20
CA THR A 74 14.71 -19.38 3.41
C THR A 74 14.28 -18.89 4.78
N LYS A 75 13.17 -18.15 4.84
CA LYS A 75 12.56 -17.64 6.06
C LYS A 75 11.08 -17.95 6.12
N VAL A 76 10.53 -17.89 7.33
CA VAL A 76 9.08 -17.92 7.54
C VAL A 76 8.63 -16.48 7.82
N VAL A 77 7.83 -15.92 6.92
CA VAL A 77 7.23 -14.59 7.07
C VAL A 77 5.72 -14.79 7.19
N GLU A 78 5.13 -14.34 8.29
CA GLU A 78 3.69 -14.49 8.59
C GLU A 78 3.16 -15.91 8.31
N GLY A 79 3.93 -16.92 8.75
CA GLY A 79 3.56 -18.33 8.61
C GLY A 79 3.79 -18.94 7.21
N GLN A 80 4.30 -18.17 6.26
CA GLN A 80 4.64 -18.65 4.91
C GLN A 80 6.15 -18.85 4.76
N GLU A 81 6.56 -20.03 4.27
CA GLU A 81 7.97 -20.29 3.92
C GLU A 81 8.30 -19.62 2.58
N VAL A 82 9.25 -18.69 2.60
CA VAL A 82 9.69 -17.91 1.45
C VAL A 82 11.21 -18.08 1.28
N THR A 83 11.65 -18.34 0.05
CA THR A 83 13.07 -18.48 -0.29
C THR A 83 13.51 -17.40 -1.27
N GLY A 84 14.47 -16.57 -0.87
CA GLY A 84 14.97 -15.49 -1.72
C GLY A 84 15.96 -14.60 -1.00
N TRP A 85 15.93 -13.31 -1.30
CA TRP A 85 16.79 -12.28 -0.72
C TRP A 85 15.94 -11.27 0.04
N PHE A 86 16.24 -11.08 1.30
CA PHE A 86 15.42 -10.29 2.21
C PHE A 86 16.09 -8.96 2.56
N THR A 87 15.30 -7.90 2.65
CA THR A 87 15.78 -6.54 2.96
C THR A 87 16.52 -6.48 4.28
N GLU A 88 16.03 -7.19 5.30
CA GLU A 88 16.62 -7.25 6.65
C GLU A 88 17.94 -8.04 6.72
N ASP A 89 18.34 -8.73 5.65
CA ASP A 89 19.66 -9.37 5.54
C ASP A 89 20.69 -8.48 4.83
N MET A 90 20.23 -7.40 4.18
CA MET A 90 21.04 -6.44 3.45
C MET A 90 21.15 -5.11 4.19
N THR A 91 22.30 -4.47 4.14
CA THR A 91 22.45 -3.05 4.47
C THR A 91 21.82 -2.18 3.38
N TRP A 92 21.49 -0.94 3.71
CA TRP A 92 21.07 0.03 2.70
C TRP A 92 22.10 0.20 1.58
N ALA A 93 23.38 0.19 1.91
CA ALA A 93 24.45 0.29 0.93
C ALA A 93 24.42 -0.86 -0.10
N GLU A 94 24.05 -2.07 0.31
CA GLU A 94 23.87 -3.23 -0.58
C GLU A 94 22.55 -3.11 -1.36
N LEU A 95 21.43 -2.90 -0.68
CA LEU A 95 20.10 -2.87 -1.27
C LEU A 95 19.94 -1.73 -2.30
N SER A 96 20.48 -0.54 -2.03
CA SER A 96 20.41 0.63 -2.90
C SER A 96 21.13 0.45 -4.25
N THR A 97 21.97 -0.58 -4.38
CA THR A 97 22.63 -0.90 -5.65
C THR A 97 21.72 -1.64 -6.63
N LEU A 98 20.64 -2.24 -6.13
CA LEU A 98 19.71 -3.04 -6.92
C LEU A 98 18.87 -2.17 -7.86
N ARG A 99 18.53 -2.77 -8.99
CA ARG A 99 17.66 -2.17 -10.02
C ARG A 99 16.25 -2.71 -9.91
N VAL A 100 15.26 -1.81 -9.98
CA VAL A 100 13.85 -2.19 -9.91
C VAL A 100 13.38 -2.85 -11.21
N ARG A 101 12.43 -3.79 -11.07
CA ARG A 101 11.78 -4.52 -12.17
C ARG A 101 10.27 -4.55 -11.98
N GLU A 102 9.57 -4.62 -13.10
CA GLU A 102 8.12 -4.78 -13.12
C GLU A 102 7.71 -6.13 -12.49
N ARG A 103 6.80 -6.05 -11.52
CA ARG A 103 6.22 -7.22 -10.83
C ARG A 103 5.41 -8.12 -11.76
N LEU A 104 4.70 -7.52 -12.70
CA LEU A 104 3.70 -8.16 -13.56
C LEU A 104 4.04 -8.01 -15.05
N PRO A 105 5.24 -8.41 -15.50
CA PRO A 105 5.73 -8.11 -16.86
C PRO A 105 4.82 -8.67 -17.95
N GLN A 106 4.09 -9.78 -17.68
CA GLN A 106 3.14 -10.37 -18.61
C GLN A 106 1.84 -9.54 -18.77
N LEU A 107 1.48 -8.76 -17.76
CA LEU A 107 0.32 -7.87 -17.79
C LEU A 107 0.71 -6.45 -18.17
N ARG A 108 1.94 -6.03 -17.88
CA ARG A 108 2.45 -4.66 -18.04
C ARG A 108 3.76 -4.61 -18.84
N PRO A 109 3.76 -5.11 -20.09
CA PRO A 109 5.00 -5.15 -20.88
C PRO A 109 5.56 -3.74 -21.16
N ALA A 110 4.72 -2.70 -21.20
CA ALA A 110 5.17 -1.32 -21.36
C ALA A 110 5.90 -0.80 -20.10
N SER A 111 5.46 -1.18 -18.91
CA SER A 111 6.18 -0.90 -17.66
C SER A 111 7.48 -1.70 -17.59
N ALA A 112 7.44 -2.99 -17.94
CA ALA A 112 8.62 -3.87 -17.96
C ALA A 112 9.72 -3.40 -18.94
N ALA A 113 9.38 -2.62 -19.96
CA ALA A 113 10.37 -2.01 -20.83
C ALA A 113 11.30 -1.01 -20.10
N HIS A 114 10.95 -0.60 -18.88
CA HIS A 114 11.73 0.27 -17.99
C HIS A 114 12.48 -0.51 -16.89
N ASP A 115 12.51 -1.84 -16.97
CA ASP A 115 13.26 -2.66 -16.04
C ASP A 115 14.74 -2.28 -16.02
N GLY A 116 15.31 -2.16 -14.81
CA GLY A 116 16.70 -1.81 -14.63
C GLY A 116 17.04 -0.32 -14.77
N GLU A 117 16.13 0.55 -15.19
CA GLU A 117 16.39 2.00 -15.29
C GLU A 117 16.48 2.67 -13.91
N GLY A 118 15.60 2.28 -12.97
CA GLY A 118 15.55 2.83 -11.62
C GLY A 118 16.30 1.98 -10.58
N ARG A 119 16.52 2.55 -9.39
CA ARG A 119 17.06 1.87 -8.22
C ARG A 119 16.01 1.77 -7.12
N VAL A 120 16.23 0.87 -6.16
CA VAL A 120 15.45 0.84 -4.92
C VAL A 120 15.54 2.20 -4.24
N GLN A 121 14.41 2.71 -3.78
CA GLN A 121 14.29 3.98 -3.07
C GLN A 121 14.10 3.73 -1.57
N ARG A 122 14.34 4.74 -0.73
CA ARG A 122 14.04 4.76 0.69
C ARG A 122 13.07 5.91 1.01
N LEU A 123 12.48 5.87 2.20
CA LEU A 123 11.48 6.84 2.61
C LEU A 123 11.97 8.29 2.49
N GLU A 124 13.19 8.58 2.91
CA GLU A 124 13.74 9.94 2.86
C GLU A 124 13.90 10.48 1.43
N ASP A 125 14.09 9.61 0.45
CA ASP A 125 14.17 10.01 -0.96
C ASP A 125 12.78 10.43 -1.47
N LEU A 126 11.73 9.68 -1.10
CA LEU A 126 10.34 10.04 -1.43
C LEU A 126 9.90 11.31 -0.70
N LEU A 127 10.19 11.47 0.60
CA LEU A 127 9.82 12.67 1.35
C LEU A 127 10.38 13.93 0.70
N ARG A 128 11.65 13.91 0.28
CA ARG A 128 12.26 15.02 -0.48
C ARG A 128 11.54 15.27 -1.80
N LEU A 129 11.19 14.21 -2.53
CA LEU A 129 10.45 14.34 -3.79
C LEU A 129 9.08 15.01 -3.59
N LEU A 130 8.38 14.69 -2.49
CA LEU A 130 7.09 15.29 -2.16
C LEU A 130 7.22 16.75 -1.72
N ASP A 131 8.29 17.10 -1.01
CA ASP A 131 8.57 18.48 -0.59
C ASP A 131 8.99 19.37 -1.77
N ASP A 132 9.67 18.80 -2.77
CA ASP A 132 10.10 19.48 -4.00
C ASP A 132 8.99 19.60 -5.05
N ALA A 133 7.81 19.02 -4.82
CA ALA A 133 6.71 19.06 -5.77
C ALA A 133 6.07 20.46 -5.88
N ASP A 134 5.71 20.88 -7.09
CA ASP A 134 5.09 22.21 -7.37
C ASP A 134 3.71 22.39 -6.72
N ARG A 135 3.12 21.35 -6.14
CA ARG A 135 1.85 21.33 -5.44
C ARG A 135 1.91 20.43 -4.22
N PRO A 136 1.05 20.62 -3.23
CA PRO A 136 0.94 19.68 -2.12
C PRO A 136 0.56 18.28 -2.63
N VAL A 137 1.34 17.26 -2.23
CA VAL A 137 1.06 15.83 -2.47
C VAL A 137 1.19 15.12 -1.11
N GLY A 138 0.19 14.28 -0.79
CA GLY A 138 0.19 13.54 0.47
C GLY A 138 1.09 12.32 0.43
N LEU A 139 1.42 11.82 1.63
CA LEU A 139 2.07 10.55 1.86
C LEU A 139 1.09 9.62 2.60
N VAL A 140 0.93 8.40 2.10
CA VAL A 140 0.19 7.32 2.77
C VAL A 140 1.17 6.16 2.96
N ALA A 141 1.83 6.10 4.12
CA ALA A 141 2.92 5.17 4.38
C ALA A 141 2.39 3.84 4.95
N GLU A 142 2.49 2.74 4.19
CA GLU A 142 2.12 1.42 4.67
C GLU A 142 3.28 0.76 5.43
N LEU A 143 3.01 0.31 6.67
CA LEU A 143 3.96 -0.46 7.48
C LEU A 143 3.72 -1.96 7.26
N LYS A 144 4.66 -2.61 6.56
CA LYS A 144 4.57 -4.03 6.18
C LYS A 144 5.16 -4.93 7.27
N HIS A 145 4.44 -6.02 7.60
CA HIS A 145 4.97 -7.09 8.45
C HIS A 145 5.50 -6.60 9.81
N ALA A 146 4.81 -5.66 10.48
CA ALA A 146 5.32 -4.98 11.67
C ALA A 146 5.67 -5.95 12.81
N THR A 147 4.82 -6.93 13.09
CA THR A 147 5.08 -7.97 14.10
C THR A 147 6.30 -8.82 13.75
N TYR A 148 6.50 -9.17 12.48
CA TYR A 148 7.67 -9.91 12.03
C TYR A 148 8.96 -9.12 12.26
N PHE A 149 8.98 -7.85 11.87
CA PHE A 149 10.17 -7.01 12.05
C PHE A 149 10.45 -6.65 13.50
N GLU A 150 9.41 -6.48 14.33
CA GLU A 150 9.59 -6.28 15.77
C GLU A 150 10.33 -7.47 16.41
N GLN A 151 9.98 -8.71 16.04
CA GLN A 151 10.65 -9.94 16.51
C GLN A 151 12.12 -10.00 16.08
N LEU A 152 12.49 -9.34 14.99
CA LEU A 152 13.88 -9.23 14.50
C LEU A 152 14.65 -8.05 15.13
N GLY A 153 14.02 -7.25 16.00
CA GLY A 153 14.61 -6.06 16.59
C GLY A 153 14.68 -4.86 15.65
N LEU A 154 13.80 -4.82 14.65
CA LEU A 154 13.64 -3.75 13.67
C LEU A 154 12.22 -3.12 13.79
N PRO A 155 11.84 -2.52 14.93
CA PRO A 155 10.50 -2.03 15.19
C PRO A 155 10.13 -0.88 14.24
N LEU A 156 9.13 -1.09 13.38
CA LEU A 156 8.74 -0.13 12.34
C LEU A 156 8.18 1.18 12.91
N ASP A 157 7.52 1.14 14.07
CA ASP A 157 7.01 2.34 14.74
C ASP A 157 8.12 3.31 15.11
N ASP A 158 9.24 2.80 15.60
CA ASP A 158 10.41 3.59 15.97
C ASP A 158 11.14 4.13 14.74
N LEU A 159 11.37 3.24 13.76
CA LEU A 159 12.07 3.60 12.52
C LEU A 159 11.32 4.66 11.72
N VAL A 160 9.98 4.50 11.53
CA VAL A 160 9.18 5.48 10.78
C VAL A 160 9.06 6.79 11.53
N ALA A 161 8.85 6.77 12.85
CA ALA A 161 8.79 8.00 13.64
C ALA A 161 10.10 8.79 13.57
N GLY A 162 11.25 8.08 13.64
CA GLY A 162 12.57 8.69 13.48
C GLY A 162 12.76 9.33 12.10
N ALA A 163 12.42 8.63 11.01
CA ALA A 163 12.56 9.14 9.65
C ALA A 163 11.64 10.34 9.39
N LEU A 164 10.37 10.27 9.81
CA LEU A 164 9.41 11.38 9.68
C LEU A 164 9.82 12.60 10.51
N SER A 165 10.34 12.37 11.72
CA SER A 165 10.85 13.47 12.58
C SER A 165 12.05 14.18 11.95
N ALA A 166 13.00 13.42 11.41
CA ALA A 166 14.18 13.96 10.74
C ALA A 166 13.84 14.80 9.51
N ALA A 167 12.76 14.42 8.81
CA ALA A 167 12.26 15.14 7.64
C ALA A 167 11.24 16.26 7.96
N GLY A 168 10.83 16.43 9.23
CA GLY A 168 9.83 17.44 9.62
C GLY A 168 8.38 17.07 9.29
N TRP A 169 8.09 15.81 9.01
CA TRP A 169 6.77 15.31 8.57
C TRP A 169 5.88 14.79 9.72
N THR A 170 6.37 14.72 10.95
CA THR A 170 5.65 14.11 12.09
C THR A 170 4.27 14.71 12.35
N GLY A 171 4.09 16.00 12.10
CA GLY A 171 2.81 16.72 12.28
C GLY A 171 2.25 17.29 10.98
N ASP A 172 2.69 16.80 9.81
CA ASP A 172 2.21 17.29 8.52
C ASP A 172 0.79 16.76 8.24
N ASP A 173 -0.13 17.65 7.89
CA ASP A 173 -1.53 17.31 7.59
C ASP A 173 -1.69 16.43 6.33
N ARG A 174 -0.64 16.35 5.49
CA ARG A 174 -0.59 15.50 4.30
C ARG A 174 -0.23 14.05 4.61
N LEU A 175 0.13 13.73 5.87
CA LEU A 175 0.57 12.41 6.29
C LEU A 175 -0.60 11.51 6.67
N ALA A 176 -0.61 10.30 6.13
CA ALA A 176 -1.31 9.15 6.68
C ALA A 176 -0.33 8.00 6.87
N VAL A 177 -0.57 7.16 7.87
CA VAL A 177 0.15 5.90 8.11
C VAL A 177 -0.87 4.78 8.12
N GLU A 178 -0.60 3.71 7.40
CA GLU A 178 -1.50 2.57 7.34
C GLU A 178 -0.77 1.25 7.59
N SER A 179 -1.52 0.26 8.06
CA SER A 179 -1.03 -1.10 8.26
C SER A 179 -2.20 -2.07 8.37
N PHE A 180 -1.97 -3.33 8.01
CA PHE A 180 -2.86 -4.45 8.28
C PHE A 180 -2.86 -4.86 9.77
N GLU A 181 -1.90 -4.38 10.53
CA GLU A 181 -1.72 -4.65 11.96
C GLU A 181 -2.10 -3.40 12.77
N GLU A 182 -3.21 -3.47 13.50
CA GLU A 182 -3.71 -2.34 14.31
C GLU A 182 -2.69 -1.93 15.39
N GLY A 183 -2.00 -2.90 15.96
CA GLY A 183 -1.05 -2.69 17.05
C GLY A 183 0.04 -1.66 16.70
N VAL A 184 0.65 -1.76 15.53
CA VAL A 184 1.71 -0.84 15.11
C VAL A 184 1.21 0.59 14.88
N LEU A 185 -0.05 0.78 14.47
CA LEU A 185 -0.64 2.12 14.30
C LEU A 185 -0.72 2.85 15.65
N HIS A 186 -1.10 2.15 16.72
CA HIS A 186 -1.09 2.71 18.07
C HIS A 186 0.32 3.01 18.56
N GLN A 187 1.30 2.13 18.27
CA GLN A 187 2.71 2.37 18.60
C GLN A 187 3.23 3.64 17.90
N VAL A 188 2.95 3.80 16.60
CA VAL A 188 3.31 5.02 15.83
C VAL A 188 2.72 6.28 16.46
N ARG A 189 1.45 6.24 16.89
CA ARG A 189 0.81 7.36 17.63
C ARG A 189 1.53 7.66 18.94
N GLN A 190 1.93 6.64 19.69
CA GLN A 190 2.67 6.80 20.96
C GLN A 190 4.06 7.41 20.74
N ARG A 191 4.68 7.22 19.55
CA ARG A 191 5.93 7.87 19.14
C ARG A 191 5.73 9.34 18.74
N GLY A 192 4.51 9.87 18.78
CA GLY A 192 4.21 11.28 18.50
C GLY A 192 3.94 11.61 17.04
N VAL A 193 3.72 10.63 16.18
CA VAL A 193 3.32 10.86 14.79
C VAL A 193 1.87 11.31 14.74
N GLY A 194 1.64 12.55 14.22
CA GLY A 194 0.35 13.24 14.23
C GLY A 194 -0.58 12.96 13.05
N GLY A 195 -0.11 12.27 12.00
CA GLY A 195 -0.88 11.97 10.79
C GLY A 195 -2.13 11.12 11.01
N ARG A 196 -2.93 10.97 9.96
CA ARG A 196 -4.08 10.04 9.98
C ARG A 196 -3.57 8.61 10.10
N LEU A 197 -4.21 7.81 10.95
CA LEU A 197 -3.93 6.38 11.07
C LEU A 197 -5.07 5.61 10.41
N VAL A 198 -4.74 4.71 9.49
CA VAL A 198 -5.72 3.96 8.69
C VAL A 198 -5.45 2.47 8.83
N TRP A 199 -6.46 1.73 9.26
CA TRP A 199 -6.34 0.28 9.38
C TRP A 199 -6.69 -0.40 8.05
N LEU A 200 -5.75 -1.17 7.49
CA LEU A 200 -5.93 -1.95 6.28
C LEU A 200 -6.63 -3.28 6.57
N VAL A 201 -7.58 -3.63 5.71
CA VAL A 201 -8.43 -4.82 5.88
C VAL A 201 -8.42 -5.65 4.61
N GLU A 202 -7.95 -6.90 4.73
CA GLU A 202 -8.06 -7.90 3.67
C GLU A 202 -9.49 -8.45 3.53
N ALA A 203 -9.81 -8.98 2.35
CA ALA A 203 -11.10 -9.62 2.11
C ALA A 203 -11.24 -10.99 2.83
N SER A 204 -10.13 -11.56 3.32
CA SER A 204 -10.10 -12.85 4.03
C SER A 204 -8.87 -12.92 4.94
N GLY A 205 -8.82 -13.92 5.82
CA GLY A 205 -7.72 -14.09 6.77
C GLY A 205 -7.92 -13.32 8.07
N ALA A 206 -6.83 -13.09 8.81
CA ALA A 206 -6.80 -12.40 10.09
C ALA A 206 -5.51 -11.53 10.19
N PRO A 207 -5.53 -10.43 10.98
CA PRO A 207 -4.35 -9.59 11.21
C PRO A 207 -3.17 -10.38 11.79
N ALA A 208 -1.96 -10.14 11.27
CA ALA A 208 -0.77 -10.90 11.65
C ALA A 208 -0.40 -10.73 13.14
N ASP A 209 -0.57 -9.56 13.72
CA ASP A 209 -0.38 -9.28 15.14
C ASP A 209 -1.37 -10.07 16.02
N LEU A 210 -2.62 -10.21 15.58
CA LEU A 210 -3.61 -11.02 16.28
C LEU A 210 -3.32 -12.52 16.14
N VAL A 211 -2.88 -12.97 14.96
CA VAL A 211 -2.45 -14.36 14.75
C VAL A 211 -1.23 -14.68 15.61
N ALA A 212 -0.24 -13.80 15.69
CA ALA A 212 0.94 -13.99 16.54
C ALA A 212 0.58 -14.08 18.03
N ARG A 213 -0.44 -13.34 18.48
CA ARG A 213 -0.88 -13.31 19.88
C ARG A 213 -1.85 -14.43 20.26
N LEU A 214 -2.78 -14.80 19.36
CA LEU A 214 -3.94 -15.66 19.65
C LEU A 214 -3.92 -16.99 18.89
N GLY A 215 -3.00 -17.18 17.93
CA GLY A 215 -2.96 -18.36 17.08
C GLY A 215 -4.26 -18.54 16.29
N ASP A 216 -4.77 -19.78 16.26
CA ASP A 216 -6.00 -20.13 15.55
C ASP A 216 -7.28 -19.45 16.11
N ALA A 217 -7.19 -18.82 17.29
CA ALA A 217 -8.29 -18.07 17.89
C ALA A 217 -8.34 -16.59 17.43
N ALA A 218 -7.44 -16.17 16.55
CA ALA A 218 -7.43 -14.81 16.00
C ALA A 218 -8.74 -14.54 15.23
N PRO A 219 -9.43 -13.42 15.49
CA PRO A 219 -10.62 -13.04 14.73
C PRO A 219 -10.26 -12.73 13.28
N SER A 220 -11.15 -13.08 12.36
CA SER A 220 -10.96 -12.74 10.94
C SER A 220 -11.19 -11.26 10.67
N TYR A 221 -10.58 -10.72 9.61
CA TYR A 221 -10.87 -9.36 9.14
C TYR A 221 -12.38 -9.11 8.98
N ALA A 222 -13.11 -10.05 8.39
CA ALA A 222 -14.56 -9.92 8.21
C ALA A 222 -15.33 -9.79 9.53
N SER A 223 -14.91 -10.50 10.59
CA SER A 223 -15.53 -10.39 11.91
C SER A 223 -15.21 -9.08 12.63
N LEU A 224 -14.08 -8.46 12.31
CA LEU A 224 -13.64 -7.17 12.85
C LEU A 224 -14.27 -5.95 12.14
N LEU A 225 -15.06 -6.15 11.09
CA LEU A 225 -15.82 -5.08 10.43
C LEU A 225 -17.23 -4.90 11.02
N ASP A 226 -17.48 -5.36 12.23
CA ASP A 226 -18.73 -5.12 12.93
C ASP A 226 -18.80 -3.70 13.55
N GLU A 227 -20.00 -3.27 13.94
CA GLU A 227 -20.23 -1.92 14.47
C GLU A 227 -19.49 -1.67 15.78
N ALA A 228 -19.31 -2.70 16.61
CA ALA A 228 -18.65 -2.57 17.90
C ALA A 228 -17.16 -2.31 17.74
N HIS A 229 -16.47 -3.11 16.91
CA HIS A 229 -15.04 -2.92 16.68
C HIS A 229 -14.76 -1.62 15.92
N LEU A 230 -15.57 -1.24 14.93
CA LEU A 230 -15.43 0.05 14.24
C LEU A 230 -15.57 1.24 15.21
N ALA A 231 -16.48 1.17 16.18
CA ALA A 231 -16.59 2.20 17.21
C ALA A 231 -15.38 2.21 18.16
N GLU A 232 -14.79 1.05 18.48
CA GLU A 232 -13.55 0.93 19.26
C GLU A 232 -12.37 1.55 18.50
N LEU A 233 -12.22 1.27 17.20
CA LEU A 233 -11.20 1.87 16.35
C LEU A 233 -11.29 3.40 16.34
N ALA A 234 -12.48 3.95 16.13
CA ALA A 234 -12.68 5.39 16.16
C ALA A 234 -12.33 6.00 17.53
N ALA A 235 -12.77 5.34 18.63
CA ALA A 235 -12.46 5.78 19.98
C ALA A 235 -10.96 5.72 20.32
N SER A 236 -10.21 4.81 19.70
CA SER A 236 -8.76 4.65 19.88
C SER A 236 -7.93 5.68 19.10
N GLY A 237 -8.57 6.50 18.23
CA GLY A 237 -7.90 7.53 17.43
C GLY A 237 -7.47 7.05 16.04
N ILE A 238 -7.94 5.89 15.59
CA ILE A 238 -7.86 5.50 14.17
C ILE A 238 -8.79 6.43 13.37
N ALA A 239 -8.29 6.95 12.25
CA ALA A 239 -9.03 7.91 11.42
C ALA A 239 -9.89 7.23 10.36
N GLY A 240 -9.53 6.04 9.94
CA GLY A 240 -10.25 5.34 8.88
C GLY A 240 -9.88 3.87 8.74
N ILE A 241 -10.66 3.18 7.92
CA ILE A 241 -10.35 1.83 7.46
C ILE A 241 -10.13 1.85 5.95
N SER A 242 -9.26 0.97 5.46
CA SER A 242 -8.98 0.81 4.03
C SER A 242 -9.20 -0.65 3.64
N VAL A 243 -10.25 -0.94 2.87
CA VAL A 243 -10.69 -2.30 2.60
C VAL A 243 -10.37 -2.72 1.16
N ALA A 244 -10.06 -4.00 0.98
CA ALA A 244 -9.94 -4.56 -0.36
C ALA A 244 -11.25 -4.35 -1.16
N LYS A 245 -11.19 -3.91 -2.40
CA LYS A 245 -12.38 -3.63 -3.22
C LYS A 245 -13.37 -4.80 -3.32
N ARG A 246 -12.87 -6.05 -3.18
CA ARG A 246 -13.74 -7.24 -3.15
C ARG A 246 -14.60 -7.34 -1.90
N THR A 247 -14.30 -6.57 -0.86
CA THR A 247 -15.16 -6.42 0.32
C THR A 247 -16.37 -5.52 0.03
N LEU A 248 -16.27 -4.66 -1.00
CA LEU A 248 -17.30 -3.69 -1.37
C LEU A 248 -18.22 -4.19 -2.50
N VAL A 249 -17.65 -4.93 -3.46
CA VAL A 249 -18.37 -5.41 -4.64
C VAL A 249 -18.04 -6.87 -4.94
N ASP A 250 -19.06 -7.61 -5.39
CA ASP A 250 -18.89 -9.01 -5.81
C ASP A 250 -18.36 -9.12 -7.26
N ASP A 251 -18.14 -10.35 -7.72
CA ASP A 251 -17.67 -10.64 -9.09
C ASP A 251 -18.70 -10.26 -10.18
N GLU A 252 -19.95 -10.07 -9.83
CA GLU A 252 -21.02 -9.55 -10.71
C GLU A 252 -21.09 -8.01 -10.70
N GLY A 253 -20.17 -7.33 -9.99
CA GLY A 253 -20.11 -5.87 -9.90
C GLY A 253 -21.25 -5.26 -9.09
N ARG A 254 -21.85 -6.03 -8.18
CA ARG A 254 -22.91 -5.54 -7.29
C ARG A 254 -22.34 -5.14 -5.94
N PRO A 255 -22.85 -4.06 -5.31
CA PRO A 255 -22.52 -3.74 -3.93
C PRO A 255 -22.87 -4.93 -3.02
N GLU A 256 -21.88 -5.44 -2.26
CA GLU A 256 -22.05 -6.63 -1.42
C GLU A 256 -22.08 -6.31 0.07
N SER A 257 -21.55 -5.17 0.47
CA SER A 257 -21.43 -4.86 1.89
C SER A 257 -21.82 -3.43 2.22
N ARG A 258 -22.21 -3.23 3.49
CA ARG A 258 -22.49 -1.91 4.06
C ARG A 258 -21.31 -1.36 4.88
N VAL A 259 -20.10 -1.80 4.55
CA VAL A 259 -18.92 -1.45 5.35
C VAL A 259 -18.63 0.05 5.32
N VAL A 260 -18.81 0.70 4.18
CA VAL A 260 -18.63 2.16 4.05
C VAL A 260 -19.62 2.91 4.94
N GLU A 261 -20.90 2.54 4.90
CA GLU A 261 -21.93 3.15 5.75
C GLU A 261 -21.65 2.94 7.24
N ARG A 262 -21.20 1.75 7.64
CA ARG A 262 -20.86 1.44 9.03
C ARG A 262 -19.62 2.20 9.50
N ALA A 263 -18.58 2.32 8.65
CA ALA A 263 -17.40 3.11 8.96
C ALA A 263 -17.79 4.58 9.20
N HIS A 264 -18.57 5.17 8.30
CA HIS A 264 -19.06 6.54 8.44
C HIS A 264 -19.94 6.73 9.69
N ALA A 265 -20.78 5.75 10.01
CA ALA A 265 -21.61 5.80 11.23
C ALA A 265 -20.76 5.77 12.51
N ALA A 266 -19.60 5.12 12.48
CA ALA A 266 -18.62 5.13 13.56
C ALA A 266 -17.72 6.38 13.58
N GLY A 267 -17.80 7.24 12.55
CA GLY A 267 -16.96 8.43 12.40
C GLY A 267 -15.60 8.15 11.76
N LEU A 268 -15.44 7.00 11.09
CA LEU A 268 -14.23 6.60 10.36
C LEU A 268 -14.35 6.95 8.87
N GLU A 269 -13.24 7.36 8.26
CA GLU A 269 -13.12 7.38 6.80
C GLU A 269 -13.13 5.93 6.26
N ALA A 270 -13.65 5.75 5.04
CA ALA A 270 -13.67 4.47 4.33
C ALA A 270 -12.88 4.59 3.03
N TRP A 271 -11.74 3.91 2.96
CA TRP A 271 -10.87 3.87 1.78
C TRP A 271 -10.94 2.51 1.11
N THR A 272 -10.50 2.40 -0.16
CA THR A 272 -10.48 1.11 -0.86
C THR A 272 -9.30 0.96 -1.81
N TRP A 273 -8.79 -0.27 -1.95
CA TRP A 273 -7.66 -0.68 -2.78
C TRP A 273 -7.94 -2.01 -3.50
N THR A 274 -7.33 -2.28 -4.63
CA THR A 274 -6.62 -1.37 -5.52
C THR A 274 -7.37 -1.32 -6.83
N LEU A 275 -7.60 -0.11 -7.34
CA LEU A 275 -8.23 0.11 -8.63
C LEU A 275 -7.20 -0.08 -9.75
N ARG A 276 -7.44 -1.05 -10.62
CA ARG A 276 -6.59 -1.44 -11.74
C ARG A 276 -7.45 -1.67 -12.96
N ALA A 277 -7.03 -1.13 -14.10
CA ALA A 277 -7.85 -1.11 -15.32
C ALA A 277 -7.78 -2.40 -16.13
N GLU A 278 -6.78 -3.26 -15.90
CA GLU A 278 -6.58 -4.49 -16.66
C GLU A 278 -7.67 -5.54 -16.32
N ASN A 279 -8.13 -6.27 -17.33
CA ASN A 279 -9.12 -7.36 -17.19
C ASN A 279 -8.78 -8.36 -16.08
N ALA A 280 -7.48 -8.59 -15.83
CA ALA A 280 -7.01 -9.49 -14.78
C ALA A 280 -7.55 -9.12 -13.38
N PHE A 281 -7.79 -7.84 -13.13
CA PHE A 281 -8.12 -7.29 -11.81
C PHE A 281 -9.56 -6.82 -11.65
N LEU A 282 -10.29 -6.64 -12.75
CA LEU A 282 -11.68 -6.21 -12.70
C LEU A 282 -12.61 -7.36 -12.25
N ALA A 283 -13.73 -7.01 -11.64
CA ALA A 283 -14.82 -7.93 -11.41
C ALA A 283 -15.25 -8.58 -12.73
N ARG A 284 -15.72 -9.84 -12.70
CA ARG A 284 -16.04 -10.59 -13.90
C ARG A 284 -17.02 -9.84 -14.83
N ALA A 285 -17.99 -9.14 -14.26
CA ALA A 285 -18.97 -8.38 -15.00
C ALA A 285 -18.39 -7.22 -15.82
N HIS A 286 -17.22 -6.72 -15.42
CA HIS A 286 -16.57 -5.57 -16.07
C HIS A 286 -15.40 -5.96 -16.98
N ARG A 287 -15.16 -7.26 -17.17
CA ARG A 287 -14.14 -7.74 -18.11
C ARG A 287 -14.68 -7.65 -19.53
N LEU A 288 -13.91 -7.05 -20.41
CA LEU A 288 -14.20 -7.02 -21.84
C LEU A 288 -13.51 -8.17 -22.58
N SER A 289 -13.88 -8.36 -23.86
CA SER A 289 -13.16 -9.27 -24.75
C SER A 289 -11.71 -8.85 -24.87
N GLY A 290 -10.82 -9.84 -24.90
CA GLY A 290 -9.36 -9.61 -24.93
C GLY A 290 -8.61 -10.38 -23.86
N GLY A 291 -7.31 -10.17 -23.77
CA GLY A 291 -6.43 -10.83 -22.82
C GLY A 291 -6.52 -10.22 -21.41
N LYS A 292 -5.89 -10.90 -20.45
CA LYS A 292 -5.80 -10.43 -19.05
C LYS A 292 -5.09 -9.06 -18.90
N ALA A 293 -4.15 -8.77 -19.81
CA ALA A 293 -3.37 -7.53 -19.83
C ALA A 293 -4.15 -6.34 -20.43
N GLU A 294 -5.22 -6.60 -21.18
CA GLU A 294 -5.99 -5.55 -21.80
C GLU A 294 -6.92 -4.87 -20.78
N ARG A 295 -7.22 -3.60 -21.02
CA ARG A 295 -8.14 -2.85 -20.17
C ARG A 295 -9.58 -3.30 -20.41
N GLY A 296 -10.30 -3.59 -19.33
CA GLY A 296 -11.73 -3.87 -19.39
C GLY A 296 -12.58 -2.61 -19.23
N ASP A 297 -13.85 -2.79 -18.82
CA ASP A 297 -14.76 -1.67 -18.48
C ASP A 297 -14.47 -1.11 -17.09
N TRP A 298 -13.24 -0.63 -16.93
CA TRP A 298 -12.76 -0.02 -15.70
C TRP A 298 -13.54 1.26 -15.33
N ARG A 299 -14.10 1.96 -16.34
CA ARG A 299 -14.88 3.18 -16.09
C ARG A 299 -16.12 2.87 -15.26
N THR A 300 -16.86 1.85 -15.63
CA THR A 300 -18.05 1.41 -14.89
C THR A 300 -17.67 0.93 -13.49
N GLU A 301 -16.64 0.09 -13.35
CA GLU A 301 -16.23 -0.43 -12.04
C GLU A 301 -15.72 0.69 -11.12
N PHE A 302 -14.85 1.57 -11.61
CA PHE A 302 -14.34 2.69 -10.81
C PHE A 302 -15.49 3.64 -10.42
N GLY A 303 -16.39 3.89 -11.38
CA GLY A 303 -17.59 4.64 -11.14
C GLY A 303 -18.44 4.10 -10.02
N LEU A 304 -18.70 2.80 -10.05
CA LEU A 304 -19.46 2.10 -9.03
C LEU A 304 -18.80 2.24 -7.64
N LEU A 305 -17.47 1.99 -7.54
CA LEU A 305 -16.74 2.08 -6.27
C LEU A 305 -16.78 3.51 -5.69
N LEU A 306 -16.63 4.54 -6.52
CA LEU A 306 -16.73 5.93 -6.08
C LEU A 306 -18.17 6.28 -5.62
N ASP A 307 -19.20 5.71 -6.26
CA ASP A 307 -20.62 5.94 -5.90
C ASP A 307 -21.01 5.27 -4.57
N LEU A 308 -20.20 4.32 -4.06
CA LEU A 308 -20.39 3.76 -2.72
C LEU A 308 -20.04 4.77 -1.61
N GLY A 309 -19.48 5.93 -1.95
CA GLY A 309 -19.16 6.99 -1.00
C GLY A 309 -17.84 6.81 -0.27
N VAL A 310 -16.88 6.07 -0.84
CA VAL A 310 -15.53 5.96 -0.27
C VAL A 310 -14.84 7.34 -0.23
N ASP A 311 -13.99 7.56 0.79
CA ASP A 311 -13.29 8.84 0.99
C ASP A 311 -11.93 8.89 0.28
N ALA A 312 -11.33 7.73 0.00
CA ALA A 312 -10.10 7.61 -0.78
C ALA A 312 -10.03 6.30 -1.55
N VAL A 313 -9.28 6.30 -2.64
CA VAL A 313 -9.03 5.11 -3.48
C VAL A 313 -7.57 5.01 -3.88
N PHE A 314 -7.03 3.81 -3.83
CA PHE A 314 -5.69 3.49 -4.32
C PHE A 314 -5.74 3.01 -5.76
N ALA A 315 -4.87 3.53 -6.61
CA ALA A 315 -4.86 3.19 -8.03
C ALA A 315 -3.45 3.03 -8.59
N ASP A 316 -3.27 1.98 -9.43
CA ASP A 316 -2.02 1.79 -10.20
C ASP A 316 -1.95 2.76 -11.40
N GLN A 317 -3.11 3.24 -11.87
CA GLN A 317 -3.26 4.26 -12.93
C GLN A 317 -4.12 5.43 -12.40
N PRO A 318 -3.52 6.35 -11.60
CA PRO A 318 -4.29 7.40 -10.91
C PRO A 318 -5.05 8.33 -11.86
N GLU A 319 -4.52 8.62 -13.05
CA GLU A 319 -5.18 9.45 -14.07
C GLU A 319 -6.52 8.89 -14.54
N LEU A 320 -6.68 7.57 -14.52
CA LEU A 320 -7.94 6.94 -14.93
C LEU A 320 -9.03 7.15 -13.89
N VAL A 321 -8.67 7.10 -12.62
CA VAL A 321 -9.60 7.37 -11.51
C VAL A 321 -9.97 8.85 -11.49
N LEU A 322 -8.99 9.73 -11.63
CA LEU A 322 -9.21 11.18 -11.76
C LEU A 322 -10.19 11.50 -12.91
N ALA A 323 -9.99 10.86 -14.08
CA ALA A 323 -10.88 11.06 -15.23
C ALA A 323 -12.33 10.61 -14.95
N VAL A 324 -12.55 9.55 -14.18
CA VAL A 324 -13.90 9.10 -13.80
C VAL A 324 -14.49 10.02 -12.74
N ARG A 325 -13.72 10.36 -11.71
CA ARG A 325 -14.19 11.20 -10.60
C ARG A 325 -14.55 12.61 -11.05
N ASP A 326 -13.70 13.23 -11.86
CA ASP A 326 -13.80 14.66 -12.25
C ASP A 326 -14.66 14.86 -13.50
N GLY A 327 -14.97 13.81 -14.23
CA GLY A 327 -15.87 13.82 -15.40
C GLY A 327 -17.35 13.57 -15.07
N ARG A 328 -17.72 13.45 -13.79
CA ARG A 328 -19.09 13.24 -13.28
C ARG A 328 -19.85 14.53 -13.04
#